data_24fb1712a2075b49e2598da4dbeda10e
#
_entry.id   24fb1712a2075b49e2598da4dbeda10e
#
_cell.length_a   1.000
_cell.length_b   1.000
_cell.length_c   1.000
_cell.angle_alpha   90.00
_cell.angle_beta   90.00
_cell.angle_gamma   90.00
#
_symmetry.space_group_name_H-M   'P 1'
#
loop_
_entity.id
_entity.type
_entity.pdbx_description
1 polymer ?
#
loop_
_entity_poly.entity_id
_entity_poly.type
_entity_poly.pdbx_seq_one_letter_code
_entity_poly.pdbx_strand_id
1 'polypeptide(L)'
;MKLCAPIPVFGRFPLVRLTISRLKRQGVIPIIMGHEREALDIAKEFNVEFISIDNDPLGNKWNAGFMACQNYSPDGVIFMGSSDWASDDYIQSVKDALNDFAFIGMLGCHFADVSDKVRLVHWPGYAMGQRKYEPIGIGRVLRADMLQKINWSPFDARLSSGLDWSMYLKIIKLADEIAVIKDEQKDIRLLSISTNKWPNKHKFEDHWSGALRSTHLNNELLKNNFEEIFTL
;
A
#
# COMPACT_ATOMS: atom_id res chain seq x y z
N MET A 1 -8.01 17.31 1.85
CA MET A 1 -7.91 16.11 2.72
C MET A 1 -6.46 15.76 2.96
N LYS A 2 -6.10 15.52 4.22
CA LYS A 2 -4.76 15.13 4.68
C LYS A 2 -4.69 13.62 4.81
N LEU A 3 -3.76 12.99 4.10
CA LEU A 3 -3.52 11.55 4.19
C LEU A 3 -2.18 11.27 4.87
N CYS A 4 -2.13 10.23 5.72
CA CYS A 4 -0.90 9.62 6.21
C CYS A 4 -0.72 8.23 5.64
N ALA A 5 0.53 7.80 5.51
CA ALA A 5 0.92 6.47 5.04
C ALA A 5 2.00 5.89 5.97
N PRO A 6 1.68 4.96 6.86
CA PRO A 6 2.68 4.19 7.57
C PRO A 6 3.37 3.23 6.60
N ILE A 7 4.70 3.25 6.55
CA ILE A 7 5.52 2.49 5.61
C ILE A 7 6.43 1.53 6.36
N PRO A 8 6.11 0.23 6.42
CA PRO A 8 6.96 -0.77 7.06
C PRO A 8 8.18 -1.03 6.17
N VAL A 9 9.35 -0.79 6.70
CA VAL A 9 10.62 -1.00 5.99
C VAL A 9 11.30 -2.26 6.50
N PHE A 10 11.78 -3.07 5.57
CA PHE A 10 12.67 -4.19 5.80
C PHE A 10 13.53 -4.40 4.53
N GLY A 11 14.74 -3.85 4.55
CA GLY A 11 15.59 -3.82 3.35
C GLY A 11 15.01 -2.96 2.21
N ARG A 12 15.42 -3.24 0.99
CA ARG A 12 14.93 -2.59 -0.25
C ARG A 12 15.06 -1.06 -0.24
N PHE A 13 16.09 -0.53 0.40
CA PHE A 13 16.23 0.89 0.69
C PHE A 13 16.18 1.83 -0.53
N PRO A 14 16.74 1.49 -1.72
CA PRO A 14 16.56 2.33 -2.92
C PRO A 14 15.08 2.49 -3.30
N LEU A 15 14.30 1.40 -3.24
CA LEU A 15 12.88 1.44 -3.54
C LEU A 15 12.09 2.22 -2.48
N VAL A 16 12.48 2.08 -1.20
CA VAL A 16 11.91 2.87 -0.10
C VAL A 16 12.09 4.37 -0.36
N ARG A 17 13.28 4.83 -0.78
CA ARG A 17 13.52 6.25 -1.11
C ARG A 17 12.56 6.77 -2.18
N LEU A 18 12.36 6.01 -3.24
CA LEU A 18 11.42 6.38 -4.30
C LEU A 18 9.97 6.41 -3.79
N THR A 19 9.58 5.43 -2.98
CA THR A 19 8.24 5.39 -2.36
C THR A 19 8.00 6.63 -1.49
N ILE A 20 8.95 6.98 -0.62
CA ILE A 20 8.82 8.16 0.25
C ILE A 20 8.79 9.47 -0.55
N SER A 21 9.70 9.61 -1.54
CA SER A 21 9.73 10.76 -2.44
C SER A 21 8.38 10.95 -3.14
N ARG A 22 7.82 9.86 -3.69
CA ARG A 22 6.54 9.87 -4.38
C ARG A 22 5.39 10.29 -3.46
N LEU A 23 5.25 9.68 -2.29
CA LEU A 23 4.21 10.02 -1.32
C LEU A 23 4.26 11.50 -0.91
N LYS A 24 5.46 12.03 -0.66
CA LYS A 24 5.63 13.46 -0.33
C LYS A 24 5.20 14.38 -1.48
N ARG A 25 5.55 14.06 -2.72
CA ARG A 25 5.13 14.80 -3.91
C ARG A 25 3.59 14.81 -4.05
N GLN A 26 2.93 13.71 -3.67
CA GLN A 26 1.47 13.57 -3.67
C GLN A 26 0.77 14.25 -2.48
N GLY A 27 1.53 14.89 -1.60
CA GLY A 27 0.99 15.51 -0.38
C GLY A 27 0.44 14.49 0.63
N VAL A 28 0.97 13.26 0.61
CA VAL A 28 0.74 12.23 1.61
C VAL A 28 1.88 12.28 2.62
N ILE A 29 1.57 12.18 3.90
CA ILE A 29 2.56 12.20 4.99
C ILE A 29 3.05 10.78 5.26
N PRO A 30 4.29 10.40 4.86
CA PRO A 30 4.82 9.09 5.16
C PRO A 30 5.39 9.03 6.57
N ILE A 31 5.23 7.87 7.23
CA ILE A 31 5.85 7.54 8.52
C ILE A 31 6.63 6.24 8.32
N ILE A 32 7.93 6.26 8.54
CA ILE A 32 8.78 5.08 8.35
C ILE A 32 8.82 4.24 9.63
N MET A 33 8.57 2.94 9.50
CA MET A 33 8.67 1.98 10.58
C MET A 33 9.75 0.94 10.28
N GLY A 34 10.73 0.79 11.15
CA GLY A 34 11.83 -0.17 10.96
C GLY A 34 12.76 -0.19 12.17
N HIS A 35 13.76 -1.05 12.13
CA HIS A 35 14.83 -1.07 13.12
C HIS A 35 16.21 -0.91 12.47
N GLU A 36 16.28 -0.98 11.14
CA GLU A 36 17.53 -0.86 10.40
C GLU A 36 18.00 0.60 10.38
N ARG A 37 19.32 0.78 10.49
CA ARG A 37 19.95 2.11 10.45
C ARG A 37 19.64 2.86 9.16
N GLU A 38 19.66 2.15 8.04
CA GLU A 38 19.36 2.72 6.71
C GLU A 38 17.94 3.27 6.63
N ALA A 39 16.97 2.62 7.30
CA ALA A 39 15.60 3.14 7.39
C ALA A 39 15.53 4.46 8.16
N LEU A 40 16.29 4.57 9.27
CA LEU A 40 16.43 5.82 10.02
C LEU A 40 17.12 6.91 9.18
N ASP A 41 18.16 6.54 8.42
CA ASP A 41 18.89 7.51 7.59
C ASP A 41 17.99 8.04 6.45
N ILE A 42 17.15 7.19 5.86
CA ILE A 42 16.11 7.63 4.91
C ILE A 42 15.10 8.58 5.58
N ALA A 43 14.66 8.27 6.79
CA ALA A 43 13.74 9.15 7.50
C ALA A 43 14.33 10.54 7.72
N LYS A 44 15.62 10.64 8.07
CA LYS A 44 16.35 11.91 8.19
C LYS A 44 16.50 12.62 6.85
N GLU A 45 16.89 11.89 5.81
CA GLU A 45 17.07 12.41 4.44
C GLU A 45 15.79 13.10 3.94
N PHE A 46 14.64 12.49 4.19
CA PHE A 46 13.36 13.02 3.74
C PHE A 46 12.65 13.90 4.77
N ASN A 47 13.22 14.07 5.97
CA ASN A 47 12.59 14.78 7.10
C ASN A 47 11.18 14.25 7.38
N VAL A 48 11.09 12.95 7.66
CA VAL A 48 9.83 12.25 8.02
C VAL A 48 9.98 11.52 9.35
N GLU A 49 8.86 11.23 10.01
CA GLU A 49 8.87 10.50 11.29
C GLU A 49 9.40 9.10 11.11
N PHE A 50 10.20 8.65 12.08
CA PHE A 50 10.72 7.30 12.18
C PHE A 50 10.29 6.64 13.47
N ILE A 51 9.75 5.43 13.37
CA ILE A 51 9.40 4.58 14.49
C ILE A 51 10.36 3.39 14.52
N SER A 52 11.16 3.31 15.58
CA SER A 52 12.02 2.15 15.82
C SER A 52 11.17 1.00 16.35
N ILE A 53 11.01 -0.05 15.55
CA ILE A 53 10.19 -1.22 15.91
C ILE A 53 10.64 -2.44 15.13
N ASP A 54 10.57 -3.61 15.78
CA ASP A 54 10.91 -4.89 15.19
C ASP A 54 9.98 -5.27 14.03
N ASN A 55 10.50 -6.13 13.14
CA ASN A 55 9.76 -6.58 11.96
C ASN A 55 8.73 -7.67 12.27
N ASP A 56 8.82 -8.32 13.42
CA ASP A 56 7.95 -9.43 13.81
C ASP A 56 7.41 -9.23 15.22
N PRO A 57 6.13 -9.35 15.46
CA PRO A 57 5.04 -9.57 14.49
C PRO A 57 4.76 -8.35 13.61
N LEU A 58 4.53 -8.57 12.32
CA LEU A 58 4.30 -7.49 11.36
C LEU A 58 3.00 -6.70 11.66
N GLY A 59 1.97 -7.35 12.21
CA GLY A 59 0.74 -6.69 12.64
C GLY A 59 0.97 -5.64 13.74
N ASN A 60 1.87 -5.93 14.69
CA ASN A 60 2.27 -4.97 15.70
C ASN A 60 2.98 -3.75 15.08
N LYS A 61 3.89 -4.01 14.16
CA LYS A 61 4.60 -2.96 13.41
C LYS A 61 3.65 -2.02 12.67
N TRP A 62 2.68 -2.58 11.94
CA TRP A 62 1.66 -1.82 11.27
C TRP A 62 0.81 -0.97 12.22
N ASN A 63 0.33 -1.57 13.33
CA ASN A 63 -0.48 -0.85 14.31
C ASN A 63 0.28 0.34 14.91
N ALA A 64 1.57 0.18 15.20
CA ALA A 64 2.40 1.28 15.69
C ALA A 64 2.45 2.46 14.70
N GLY A 65 2.57 2.18 13.41
CA GLY A 65 2.53 3.20 12.37
C GLY A 65 1.17 3.89 12.26
N PHE A 66 0.07 3.13 12.33
CA PHE A 66 -1.27 3.70 12.34
C PHE A 66 -1.50 4.59 13.57
N MET A 67 -1.04 4.17 14.74
CA MET A 67 -1.11 4.98 15.96
C MET A 67 -0.32 6.28 15.84
N ALA A 68 0.87 6.26 15.24
CA ALA A 68 1.67 7.47 15.03
C ALA A 68 1.01 8.47 14.07
N CYS A 69 0.20 7.98 13.12
CA CYS A 69 -0.56 8.86 12.24
C CYS A 69 -1.44 9.86 13.00
N GLN A 70 -1.87 9.54 14.23
CA GLN A 70 -2.69 10.44 15.06
C GLN A 70 -2.02 11.80 15.29
N ASN A 71 -0.69 11.83 15.43
CA ASN A 71 0.08 13.04 15.67
C ASN A 71 -0.10 14.10 14.56
N TYR A 72 -0.53 13.66 13.40
CA TYR A 72 -0.73 14.50 12.22
C TYR A 72 -2.18 14.93 12.02
N SER A 73 -3.12 14.45 12.83
CA SER A 73 -4.55 14.72 12.65
C SER A 73 -4.99 14.52 11.19
N PRO A 74 -4.79 13.34 10.60
CA PRO A 74 -5.15 13.09 9.21
C PRO A 74 -6.66 12.92 9.05
N ASP A 75 -7.17 13.17 7.84
CA ASP A 75 -8.53 12.82 7.46
C ASP A 75 -8.65 11.30 7.21
N GLY A 76 -7.57 10.66 6.74
CA GLY A 76 -7.49 9.22 6.53
C GLY A 76 -6.07 8.68 6.50
N VAL A 77 -5.94 7.36 6.62
CA VAL A 77 -4.66 6.63 6.55
C VAL A 77 -4.72 5.62 5.42
N ILE A 78 -3.75 5.71 4.51
CA ILE A 78 -3.61 4.80 3.37
C ILE A 78 -2.64 3.66 3.70
N PHE A 79 -3.05 2.44 3.42
CA PHE A 79 -2.24 1.23 3.58
C PHE A 79 -1.35 1.00 2.36
N MET A 80 -0.04 1.23 2.52
CA MET A 80 0.96 1.11 1.46
C MET A 80 2.21 0.43 1.99
N GLY A 81 2.65 -0.63 1.33
CA GLY A 81 3.95 -1.23 1.61
C GLY A 81 5.11 -0.38 1.08
N SER A 82 6.33 -0.72 1.49
CA SER A 82 7.55 -0.01 1.08
C SER A 82 7.90 -0.15 -0.42
N SER A 83 7.15 -0.96 -1.15
CA SER A 83 7.29 -1.20 -2.58
C SER A 83 5.97 -1.01 -3.34
N ASP A 84 4.99 -0.37 -2.71
CA ASP A 84 3.70 -0.13 -3.31
C ASP A 84 3.56 1.35 -3.68
N TRP A 85 3.08 1.61 -4.88
CA TRP A 85 2.91 2.96 -5.41
C TRP A 85 1.47 3.17 -5.87
N ALA A 86 0.98 4.38 -5.62
CA ALA A 86 -0.31 4.85 -6.13
C ALA A 86 -0.10 5.91 -7.22
N SER A 87 -0.99 5.98 -8.20
CA SER A 87 -1.03 7.10 -9.14
C SER A 87 -1.59 8.35 -8.47
N ASP A 88 -1.32 9.52 -9.07
CA ASP A 88 -1.83 10.79 -8.56
C ASP A 88 -3.36 10.82 -8.64
N ASP A 89 -3.95 10.27 -9.71
CA ASP A 89 -5.39 10.14 -9.88
C ASP A 89 -6.02 9.24 -8.82
N TYR A 90 -5.32 8.17 -8.41
CA TYR A 90 -5.81 7.32 -7.32
C TYR A 90 -5.86 8.10 -6.01
N ILE A 91 -4.78 8.80 -5.67
CA ILE A 91 -4.71 9.62 -4.45
C ILE A 91 -5.80 10.70 -4.46
N GLN A 92 -6.06 11.33 -5.62
CA GLN A 92 -7.15 12.31 -5.72
C GLN A 92 -8.52 11.65 -5.55
N SER A 93 -8.78 10.53 -6.22
CA SER A 93 -10.03 9.77 -6.08
C SER A 93 -10.31 9.35 -4.63
N VAL A 94 -9.26 8.95 -3.89
CA VAL A 94 -9.35 8.63 -2.47
C VAL A 94 -9.73 9.86 -1.65
N LYS A 95 -9.07 11.01 -1.89
CA LYS A 95 -9.37 12.26 -1.17
C LYS A 95 -10.83 12.69 -1.38
N ASP A 96 -11.34 12.52 -2.58
CA ASP A 96 -12.74 12.87 -2.91
C ASP A 96 -13.72 11.91 -2.21
N ALA A 97 -13.44 10.60 -2.27
CA ALA A 97 -14.28 9.58 -1.67
C ALA A 97 -14.31 9.61 -0.12
N LEU A 98 -13.27 10.15 0.53
CA LEU A 98 -13.22 10.26 1.99
C LEU A 98 -14.30 11.21 2.58
N ASN A 99 -14.91 12.07 1.76
CA ASN A 99 -16.04 12.87 2.20
C ASN A 99 -17.25 12.02 2.60
N ASP A 100 -17.48 10.93 1.86
CA ASP A 100 -18.69 10.13 1.97
C ASP A 100 -18.45 8.76 2.60
N PHE A 101 -17.26 8.17 2.37
CA PHE A 101 -16.96 6.80 2.77
C PHE A 101 -15.87 6.71 3.84
N ALA A 102 -16.07 5.83 4.81
CA ALA A 102 -15.09 5.58 5.86
C ALA A 102 -14.09 4.48 5.51
N PHE A 103 -14.39 3.61 4.54
CA PHE A 103 -13.49 2.60 4.01
C PHE A 103 -13.48 2.65 2.47
N ILE A 104 -12.29 2.82 1.90
CA ILE A 104 -12.07 2.96 0.46
C ILE A 104 -11.02 1.95 0.02
N GLY A 105 -11.14 1.40 -1.18
CA GLY A 105 -10.13 0.52 -1.75
C GLY A 105 -10.37 0.21 -3.23
N MET A 106 -9.52 -0.63 -3.79
CA MET A 106 -9.64 -1.18 -5.15
C MET A 106 -9.77 -2.70 -5.10
N LEU A 107 -10.38 -3.28 -6.13
CA LEU A 107 -10.47 -4.75 -6.24
C LEU A 107 -9.18 -5.35 -6.80
N GLY A 108 -8.45 -4.66 -7.65
CA GLY A 108 -7.25 -5.14 -8.30
C GLY A 108 -6.07 -4.17 -8.24
N CYS A 109 -4.93 -4.62 -8.71
CA CYS A 109 -3.72 -3.81 -8.88
C CYS A 109 -2.83 -4.38 -9.99
N HIS A 110 -1.76 -3.66 -10.26
CA HIS A 110 -0.70 -4.15 -11.13
C HIS A 110 0.52 -4.58 -10.33
N PHE A 111 1.20 -5.62 -10.79
CA PHE A 111 2.51 -6.02 -10.30
C PHE A 111 3.55 -5.74 -11.38
N ALA A 112 4.66 -5.13 -11.00
CA ALA A 112 5.81 -4.94 -11.87
C ALA A 112 7.01 -5.73 -11.34
N ASP A 113 7.67 -6.47 -12.21
CA ASP A 113 8.98 -7.06 -11.95
C ASP A 113 10.04 -6.27 -12.72
N VAL A 114 11.01 -5.74 -12.00
CA VAL A 114 12.08 -4.90 -12.53
C VAL A 114 13.46 -5.59 -12.44
N SER A 115 13.49 -6.92 -12.37
CA SER A 115 14.73 -7.70 -12.20
C SER A 115 15.69 -7.55 -13.38
N ASP A 116 15.23 -7.93 -14.58
CA ASP A 116 16.02 -7.90 -15.82
C ASP A 116 15.39 -7.01 -16.89
N LYS A 117 14.08 -7.23 -17.10
CA LYS A 117 13.25 -6.40 -17.96
C LYS A 117 11.98 -6.06 -17.21
N VAL A 118 11.50 -4.86 -17.35
CA VAL A 118 10.24 -4.47 -16.73
C VAL A 118 9.13 -5.34 -17.31
N ARG A 119 8.51 -6.14 -16.45
CA ARG A 119 7.33 -6.96 -16.76
C ARG A 119 6.16 -6.46 -15.93
N LEU A 120 5.01 -6.32 -16.55
CA LEU A 120 3.82 -5.81 -15.92
C LEU A 120 2.68 -6.82 -16.01
N VAL A 121 2.00 -7.07 -14.91
CA VAL A 121 0.84 -7.95 -14.81
C VAL A 121 -0.29 -7.24 -14.07
N HIS A 122 -1.50 -7.36 -14.59
CA HIS A 122 -2.71 -6.95 -13.88
C HIS A 122 -3.27 -8.12 -13.07
N TRP A 123 -3.51 -7.89 -11.79
CA TRP A 123 -4.22 -8.79 -10.90
C TRP A 123 -5.61 -8.21 -10.59
N PRO A 124 -6.71 -8.89 -11.00
CA PRO A 124 -8.07 -8.39 -10.79
C PRO A 124 -8.58 -8.54 -9.35
N GLY A 125 -7.73 -9.01 -8.42
CA GLY A 125 -8.09 -9.21 -7.03
C GLY A 125 -8.74 -10.57 -6.73
N TYR A 126 -9.49 -10.63 -5.66
CA TYR A 126 -10.10 -11.87 -5.16
C TYR A 126 -11.37 -12.20 -5.94
N ALA A 127 -11.29 -13.17 -6.85
CA ALA A 127 -12.40 -13.56 -7.74
C ALA A 127 -13.35 -14.59 -7.12
N MET A 128 -12.92 -15.34 -6.11
CA MET A 128 -13.66 -16.47 -5.54
C MET A 128 -13.54 -16.57 -4.02
N GLY A 129 -14.41 -17.40 -3.42
CA GLY A 129 -14.38 -17.70 -1.99
C GLY A 129 -14.89 -16.58 -1.11
N GLN A 130 -14.51 -16.62 0.16
CA GLN A 130 -14.95 -15.64 1.19
C GLN A 130 -14.43 -14.23 0.97
N ARG A 131 -13.38 -14.08 0.16
CA ARG A 131 -12.75 -12.80 -0.17
C ARG A 131 -13.25 -12.17 -1.48
N LYS A 132 -14.25 -12.79 -2.11
CA LYS A 132 -14.82 -12.26 -3.35
C LYS A 132 -15.32 -10.82 -3.13
N TYR A 133 -14.88 -9.91 -4.00
CA TYR A 133 -15.17 -8.47 -3.93
C TYR A 133 -14.56 -7.75 -2.71
N GLU A 134 -13.68 -8.40 -1.94
CA GLU A 134 -12.88 -7.70 -0.95
C GLU A 134 -11.89 -6.76 -1.67
N PRO A 135 -11.84 -5.48 -1.30
CA PRO A 135 -10.75 -4.62 -1.77
C PRO A 135 -9.41 -5.24 -1.42
N ILE A 136 -8.45 -5.18 -2.33
CA ILE A 136 -7.08 -5.68 -2.09
C ILE A 136 -6.41 -4.88 -0.97
N GLY A 137 -5.34 -5.44 -0.36
CA GLY A 137 -4.62 -4.79 0.75
C GLY A 137 -4.02 -3.45 0.37
N ILE A 138 -3.32 -3.41 -0.77
CA ILE A 138 -2.64 -2.21 -1.27
C ILE A 138 -3.66 -1.09 -1.52
N GLY A 139 -3.33 0.12 -1.06
CA GLY A 139 -4.12 1.31 -1.33
C GLY A 139 -5.39 1.45 -0.48
N ARG A 140 -5.75 0.48 0.37
CA ARG A 140 -6.88 0.68 1.29
C ARG A 140 -6.72 1.95 2.08
N VAL A 141 -7.82 2.67 2.25
CA VAL A 141 -7.86 3.87 3.08
C VAL A 141 -8.94 3.73 4.13
N LEU A 142 -8.58 4.08 5.35
CA LEU A 142 -9.49 4.17 6.48
C LEU A 142 -9.59 5.62 6.93
N ARG A 143 -10.81 6.13 7.04
CA ARG A 143 -11.05 7.47 7.55
C ARG A 143 -10.75 7.54 9.07
N ALA A 144 -10.31 8.70 9.53
CA ALA A 144 -9.84 8.88 10.90
C ALA A 144 -10.89 8.54 11.98
N ASP A 145 -12.15 8.86 11.76
CA ASP A 145 -13.24 8.53 12.70
C ASP A 145 -13.46 7.02 12.86
N MET A 146 -13.29 6.25 11.78
CA MET A 146 -13.29 4.80 11.85
C MET A 146 -12.08 4.27 12.61
N LEU A 147 -10.89 4.82 12.35
CA LEU A 147 -9.67 4.46 13.07
C LEU A 147 -9.77 4.74 14.56
N GLN A 148 -10.42 5.82 14.97
CA GLN A 148 -10.70 6.13 16.38
C GLN A 148 -11.53 5.04 17.05
N LYS A 149 -12.56 4.51 16.37
CA LYS A 149 -13.43 3.43 16.90
C LYS A 149 -12.66 2.13 17.20
N ILE A 150 -11.51 1.92 16.59
CA ILE A 150 -10.64 0.75 16.75
C ILE A 150 -9.30 1.07 17.40
N ASN A 151 -9.20 2.23 18.06
CA ASN A 151 -7.98 2.70 18.73
C ASN A 151 -6.75 2.69 17.81
N TRP A 152 -6.92 3.06 16.54
CA TRP A 152 -5.87 3.12 15.52
C TRP A 152 -5.10 1.80 15.34
N SER A 153 -5.71 0.67 15.66
CA SER A 153 -5.11 -0.67 15.60
C SER A 153 -5.93 -1.57 14.67
N PRO A 154 -5.84 -1.40 13.34
CA PRO A 154 -6.67 -2.15 12.40
C PRO A 154 -6.27 -3.64 12.27
N PHE A 155 -5.04 -4.01 12.62
CA PHE A 155 -4.54 -5.37 12.45
C PHE A 155 -4.58 -6.20 13.73
N ASP A 156 -4.61 -7.54 13.61
CA ASP A 156 -4.24 -8.41 14.72
C ASP A 156 -2.73 -8.31 14.94
N ALA A 157 -2.33 -7.78 16.10
CA ALA A 157 -0.93 -7.50 16.42
C ALA A 157 -0.04 -8.75 16.46
N ARG A 158 -0.62 -9.95 16.57
CA ARG A 158 0.12 -11.22 16.66
C ARG A 158 0.48 -11.82 15.30
N LEU A 159 -0.07 -11.29 14.22
CA LEU A 159 0.10 -11.84 12.88
C LEU A 159 1.30 -11.25 12.16
N SER A 160 2.02 -12.10 11.41
CA SER A 160 3.05 -11.69 10.45
C SER A 160 2.65 -11.99 8.99
N SER A 161 1.44 -12.55 8.77
CA SER A 161 0.85 -12.79 7.44
C SER A 161 -0.68 -12.73 7.50
N GLY A 162 -1.35 -12.58 6.36
CA GLY A 162 -2.82 -12.47 6.31
C GLY A 162 -3.37 -11.18 6.94
N LEU A 163 -2.56 -10.15 7.03
CA LEU A 163 -2.88 -8.89 7.69
C LEU A 163 -4.03 -8.15 7.02
N ASP A 164 -4.04 -8.10 5.71
CA ASP A 164 -5.09 -7.48 4.91
C ASP A 164 -6.47 -8.12 5.18
N TRP A 165 -6.50 -9.45 5.36
CA TRP A 165 -7.71 -10.18 5.73
C TRP A 165 -8.13 -9.89 7.17
N SER A 166 -7.20 -9.91 8.12
CA SER A 166 -7.50 -9.60 9.53
C SER A 166 -8.07 -8.19 9.70
N MET A 167 -7.48 -7.21 8.99
CA MET A 167 -7.97 -5.84 8.92
C MET A 167 -9.38 -5.79 8.33
N TYR A 168 -9.60 -6.42 7.16
CA TYR A 168 -10.90 -6.43 6.50
C TYR A 168 -12.01 -6.97 7.40
N LEU A 169 -11.80 -8.12 8.06
CA LEU A 169 -12.77 -8.70 8.99
C LEU A 169 -13.11 -7.81 10.18
N LYS A 170 -12.18 -6.98 10.61
CA LYS A 170 -12.39 -6.02 11.69
C LYS A 170 -13.18 -4.80 11.22
N ILE A 171 -12.84 -4.29 10.04
CA ILE A 171 -13.37 -3.04 9.50
C ILE A 171 -14.77 -3.21 8.92
N ILE A 172 -15.04 -4.33 8.20
CA ILE A 172 -16.34 -4.57 7.58
C ILE A 172 -17.52 -4.60 8.57
N LYS A 173 -17.24 -4.86 9.82
CA LYS A 173 -18.24 -4.84 10.90
C LYS A 173 -18.60 -3.42 11.36
N LEU A 174 -17.80 -2.44 10.98
CA LEU A 174 -17.92 -1.05 11.43
C LEU A 174 -18.23 -0.09 10.28
N ALA A 175 -18.01 -0.52 9.04
CA ALA A 175 -18.28 0.27 7.86
C ALA A 175 -19.71 0.02 7.39
N ASP A 176 -20.50 1.07 7.29
CA ASP A 176 -21.83 0.98 6.69
C ASP A 176 -21.73 0.72 5.19
N GLU A 177 -20.75 1.36 4.54
CA GLU A 177 -20.49 1.21 3.10
C GLU A 177 -19.00 1.23 2.81
N ILE A 178 -18.62 0.53 1.74
CA ILE A 178 -17.25 0.51 1.20
C ILE A 178 -17.26 1.17 -0.17
N ALA A 179 -16.45 2.20 -0.35
CA ALA A 179 -16.20 2.72 -1.68
C ALA A 179 -15.15 1.87 -2.41
N VAL A 180 -15.54 1.38 -3.59
CA VAL A 180 -14.63 0.67 -4.49
C VAL A 180 -14.32 1.56 -5.68
N ILE A 181 -13.06 2.04 -5.75
CA ILE A 181 -12.57 2.77 -6.91
C ILE A 181 -12.39 1.76 -8.04
N LYS A 182 -12.94 2.07 -9.21
CA LYS A 182 -12.88 1.17 -10.37
C LYS A 182 -11.42 0.97 -10.81
N ASP A 183 -11.10 -0.30 -11.01
CA ASP A 183 -9.85 -0.73 -11.62
C ASP A 183 -10.10 -0.93 -13.13
N GLU A 184 -9.51 -0.07 -13.93
CA GLU A 184 -9.53 -0.19 -15.38
C GLU A 184 -8.17 -0.74 -15.82
N GLN A 185 -8.17 -1.88 -16.55
CA GLN A 185 -6.93 -2.51 -17.02
C GLN A 185 -6.00 -1.59 -17.82
N LYS A 186 -6.56 -0.50 -18.37
CA LYS A 186 -5.84 0.49 -19.17
C LYS A 186 -5.19 1.60 -18.34
N ASP A 187 -5.46 1.65 -17.04
CA ASP A 187 -4.98 2.70 -16.15
C ASP A 187 -4.36 2.08 -14.91
N ILE A 188 -3.05 2.25 -14.76
CA ILE A 188 -2.33 1.70 -13.60
C ILE A 188 -2.52 2.66 -12.43
N ARG A 189 -3.42 2.33 -11.52
CA ARG A 189 -3.72 3.13 -10.33
C ARG A 189 -2.94 2.71 -9.10
N LEU A 190 -2.78 1.39 -8.94
CA LEU A 190 -1.97 0.80 -7.86
C LEU A 190 -0.94 -0.17 -8.45
N LEU A 191 0.30 -0.04 -8.02
CA LEU A 191 1.43 -0.80 -8.49
C LEU A 191 2.21 -1.38 -7.30
N SER A 192 2.48 -2.68 -7.32
CA SER A 192 3.43 -3.32 -6.40
C SER A 192 4.67 -3.76 -7.16
N ILE A 193 5.85 -3.39 -6.65
CA ILE A 193 7.12 -3.58 -7.33
C ILE A 193 7.88 -4.75 -6.72
N SER A 194 8.37 -5.64 -7.58
CA SER A 194 9.22 -6.78 -7.23
C SER A 194 10.52 -6.74 -8.01
N THR A 195 11.58 -7.29 -7.43
CA THR A 195 12.89 -7.41 -8.08
C THR A 195 13.66 -8.58 -7.48
N ASN A 196 14.48 -9.27 -8.29
CA ASN A 196 15.35 -10.35 -7.81
C ASN A 196 16.38 -9.88 -6.78
N LYS A 197 16.79 -8.60 -6.82
CA LYS A 197 17.70 -8.03 -5.84
C LYS A 197 17.06 -7.93 -4.45
N TRP A 198 15.72 -7.81 -4.41
CA TRP A 198 14.93 -7.70 -3.20
C TRP A 198 13.65 -8.52 -3.36
N PRO A 199 13.75 -9.87 -3.28
CA PRO A 199 12.62 -10.75 -3.52
C PRO A 199 11.52 -10.46 -2.51
N ASN A 200 10.33 -10.22 -3.01
CA ASN A 200 9.15 -10.20 -2.20
C ASN A 200 8.76 -11.64 -1.87
N LYS A 201 8.26 -11.92 -0.66
CA LYS A 201 7.70 -13.25 -0.32
C LYS A 201 6.54 -13.65 -1.23
N HIS A 202 5.83 -12.66 -1.77
CA HIS A 202 4.92 -12.84 -2.88
C HIS A 202 5.75 -12.77 -4.16
N LYS A 203 6.26 -13.91 -4.57
CA LYS A 203 6.96 -14.01 -5.83
C LYS A 203 6.00 -13.60 -6.94
N PHE A 204 6.49 -12.77 -7.84
CA PHE A 204 5.77 -12.41 -9.07
C PHE A 204 5.22 -13.67 -9.78
N GLU A 205 5.97 -14.76 -9.72
CA GLU A 205 5.62 -16.08 -10.26
C GLU A 205 4.44 -16.76 -9.53
N ASP A 206 4.27 -16.57 -8.22
CA ASP A 206 3.15 -17.13 -7.47
C ASP A 206 1.83 -16.47 -7.88
N HIS A 207 1.88 -15.20 -8.24
CA HIS A 207 0.73 -14.49 -8.83
C HIS A 207 0.57 -14.79 -10.33
N TRP A 208 1.62 -15.21 -11.00
CA TRP A 208 1.66 -15.53 -12.42
C TRP A 208 1.10 -16.92 -12.73
N SER A 209 1.35 -17.90 -11.88
CA SER A 209 1.03 -19.31 -12.13
C SER A 209 -0.41 -19.70 -11.80
N GLY A 210 -1.15 -18.90 -11.06
CA GLY A 210 -2.47 -19.25 -10.55
C GLY A 210 -3.59 -18.37 -11.06
N ALA A 211 -4.20 -18.64 -12.21
CA ALA A 211 -5.44 -18.01 -12.70
C ALA A 211 -5.38 -16.52 -13.02
N LEU A 212 -4.23 -15.90 -13.00
CA LEU A 212 -4.04 -14.55 -13.51
C LEU A 212 -4.07 -14.63 -15.04
N ARG A 213 -5.12 -14.13 -15.62
CA ARG A 213 -5.12 -13.79 -17.04
C ARG A 213 -4.20 -12.60 -17.21
N SER A 214 -2.89 -12.88 -17.28
CA SER A 214 -1.89 -11.85 -17.54
C SER A 214 -2.10 -11.32 -18.93
N THR A 215 -2.63 -10.14 -19.03
CA THR A 215 -2.41 -9.33 -20.21
C THR A 215 -1.00 -8.76 -20.06
N HIS A 216 -0.07 -9.17 -20.95
CA HIS A 216 1.20 -8.48 -21.08
C HIS A 216 0.91 -7.04 -21.47
N LEU A 217 0.97 -6.14 -20.49
CA LEU A 217 0.68 -4.73 -20.71
C LEU A 217 1.93 -4.05 -21.26
N ASN A 218 1.72 -3.09 -22.15
CA ASN A 218 2.77 -2.30 -22.72
C ASN A 218 3.43 -1.43 -21.64
N ASN A 219 4.75 -1.39 -21.59
CA ASN A 219 5.52 -0.56 -20.67
C ASN A 219 5.23 0.95 -20.82
N GLU A 220 4.62 1.39 -21.89
CA GLU A 220 4.18 2.78 -22.07
C GLU A 220 3.18 3.22 -20.99
N LEU A 221 2.33 2.31 -20.50
CA LEU A 221 1.41 2.61 -19.42
C LEU A 221 2.14 2.95 -18.10
N LEU A 222 3.33 2.37 -17.87
CA LEU A 222 4.14 2.70 -16.71
C LEU A 222 4.77 4.09 -16.82
N LYS A 223 5.15 4.53 -18.01
CA LYS A 223 5.81 5.82 -18.22
C LYS A 223 4.94 7.00 -17.81
N ASN A 224 3.64 6.90 -18.02
CA ASN A 224 2.72 8.01 -17.75
C ASN A 224 2.58 8.32 -16.25
N ASN A 225 2.62 7.29 -15.39
CA ASN A 225 2.34 7.45 -13.96
C ASN A 225 3.50 7.00 -13.05
N PHE A 226 4.46 6.24 -13.57
CA PHE A 226 5.47 5.54 -12.79
C PHE A 226 6.83 5.47 -13.51
N GLU A 227 7.25 6.54 -14.19
CA GLU A 227 8.50 6.55 -14.95
C GLU A 227 9.74 6.26 -14.10
N GLU A 228 9.69 6.58 -12.80
CA GLU A 228 10.78 6.32 -11.85
C GLU A 228 11.14 4.83 -11.75
N ILE A 229 10.24 3.93 -12.16
CA ILE A 229 10.50 2.48 -12.14
C ILE A 229 11.65 2.09 -13.07
N PHE A 230 11.91 2.88 -14.12
CA PHE A 230 12.97 2.62 -15.06
C PHE A 230 14.37 3.09 -14.59
N THR A 231 14.43 3.67 -13.38
CA THR A 231 15.69 4.09 -12.73
C THR A 231 16.18 3.07 -11.70
N LEU A 232 15.42 2.02 -11.43
CA LEU A 232 15.75 0.92 -10.51
C LEU A 232 16.69 -0.10 -11.16
#